data_bf9603d53849c064123c77139a69686d
#
_entry.id   bf9603d53849c064123c77139a69686d
#
_cell.length_a   1.000
_cell.length_b   1.000
_cell.length_c   1.000
_cell.angle_alpha   90.00
_cell.angle_beta   90.00
_cell.angle_gamma   90.00
#
_symmetry.space_group_name_H-M   'P 1'
#
loop_
_entity.id
_entity.type
_entity.pdbx_description
1 polymer ?
#
loop_
_entity_poly.entity_id
_entity_poly.type
_entity_poly.pdbx_seq_one_letter_code
_entity_poly.pdbx_strand_id
1 'polypeptide(L)'
;MIVIGKGSMIRPDALTPHIIDDEMRVLGELKAEGFVRSAYRRSEGPGFYLLAEGPSIDAVRERIDNTLPFVVENLATVEYDAIYEI
;
A
#
# COMPACT_ATOMS: atom_id res chain seq x y z
N MET A 1 -5.89 11.91 9.92
CA MET A 1 -6.78 10.77 9.64
C MET A 1 -5.94 9.55 9.35
N ILE A 2 -6.24 8.46 10.01
CA ILE A 2 -5.61 7.16 9.75
C ILE A 2 -6.47 6.41 8.74
N VAL A 3 -5.82 5.86 7.73
CA VAL A 3 -6.47 5.09 6.68
C VAL A 3 -5.81 3.72 6.61
N ILE A 4 -6.63 2.66 6.63
CA ILE A 4 -6.14 1.32 6.40
C ILE A 4 -6.33 0.99 4.92
N GLY A 5 -5.29 0.47 4.29
CA GLY A 5 -5.33 -0.02 2.93
C GLY A 5 -5.25 -1.54 2.92
N LYS A 6 -6.21 -2.19 2.26
CA LYS A 6 -6.19 -3.64 2.05
C LYS A 6 -5.80 -3.91 0.61
N GLY A 7 -4.58 -4.39 0.42
CA GLY A 7 -4.04 -4.71 -0.89
C GLY A 7 -4.28 -6.16 -1.27
N SER A 8 -4.74 -6.36 -2.49
CA SER A 8 -4.93 -7.70 -3.06
C SER A 8 -4.14 -7.79 -4.35
N MET A 9 -3.29 -8.81 -4.46
CA MET A 9 -2.53 -9.05 -5.69
C MET A 9 -3.47 -9.65 -6.72
N ILE A 10 -3.60 -8.97 -7.86
CA ILE A 10 -4.45 -9.43 -8.96
C ILE A 10 -3.66 -10.13 -10.06
N ARG A 11 -2.34 -9.90 -10.10
CA ARG A 11 -1.44 -10.54 -11.06
C ARG A 11 -0.15 -10.98 -10.37
N PRO A 12 -0.22 -11.91 -9.39
CA PRO A 12 0.97 -12.33 -8.66
C PRO A 12 2.03 -13.01 -9.53
N ASP A 13 1.60 -13.62 -10.64
CA ASP A 13 2.47 -14.29 -11.61
C ASP A 13 3.31 -13.29 -12.44
N ALA A 14 2.94 -12.03 -12.43
CA ALA A 14 3.67 -10.98 -13.15
C ALA A 14 4.73 -10.29 -12.29
N LEU A 15 4.88 -10.67 -11.02
CA LEU A 15 5.90 -10.14 -10.14
C LEU A 15 7.29 -10.57 -10.59
N THR A 16 8.21 -9.60 -10.60
CA THR A 16 9.63 -9.86 -10.84
C THR A 16 10.44 -9.40 -9.65
N PRO A 17 11.67 -9.91 -9.45
CA PRO A 17 12.52 -9.42 -8.37
C PRO A 17 12.74 -7.90 -8.44
N HIS A 18 12.85 -7.34 -9.63
CA HIS A 18 13.04 -5.90 -9.81
C HIS A 18 11.84 -5.09 -9.30
N ILE A 19 10.62 -5.54 -9.63
CA ILE A 19 9.39 -4.87 -9.15
C ILE A 19 9.27 -4.98 -7.64
N ILE A 20 9.61 -6.14 -7.08
CA ILE A 20 9.58 -6.34 -5.62
C ILE A 20 10.57 -5.41 -4.93
N ASP A 21 11.79 -5.29 -5.47
CA ASP A 21 12.80 -4.39 -4.92
C ASP A 21 12.34 -2.93 -4.97
N ASP A 22 11.74 -2.51 -6.07
CA ASP A 22 11.20 -1.16 -6.22
C ASP A 22 10.07 -0.91 -5.21
N GLU A 23 9.17 -1.87 -5.02
CA GLU A 23 8.10 -1.76 -4.05
C GLU A 23 8.65 -1.57 -2.64
N MET A 24 9.64 -2.38 -2.25
CA MET A 24 10.25 -2.29 -0.93
C MET A 24 10.98 -0.97 -0.72
N ARG A 25 11.65 -0.46 -1.76
CA ARG A 25 12.32 0.83 -1.71
C ARG A 25 11.33 1.97 -1.51
N VAL A 26 10.28 2.02 -2.32
CA VAL A 26 9.27 3.08 -2.24
C VAL A 26 8.52 3.01 -0.90
N LEU A 27 8.15 1.82 -0.46
CA LEU A 27 7.48 1.63 0.82
C LEU A 27 8.37 2.12 1.97
N GLY A 28 9.68 1.84 1.91
CA GLY A 28 10.64 2.33 2.89
C GLY A 28 10.74 3.85 2.91
N GLU A 29 10.70 4.49 1.75
CA GLU A 29 10.70 5.95 1.65
C GLU A 29 9.43 6.55 2.27
N LEU A 30 8.27 5.96 1.99
CA LEU A 30 7.00 6.42 2.55
C LEU A 30 6.93 6.23 4.06
N LYS A 31 7.55 5.17 4.59
CA LYS A 31 7.68 4.97 6.03
C LYS A 31 8.61 6.01 6.66
N ALA A 32 9.74 6.26 6.04
CA ALA A 32 10.71 7.24 6.54
C ALA A 32 10.10 8.65 6.59
N GLU A 33 9.23 8.95 5.64
CA GLU A 33 8.51 10.22 5.59
C GLU A 33 7.40 10.31 6.64
N GLY A 34 6.95 9.18 7.18
CA GLY A 34 5.84 9.12 8.14
C GLY A 34 4.47 9.02 7.51
N PHE A 35 4.39 8.95 6.19
CA PHE A 35 3.11 8.78 5.50
C PHE A 35 2.54 7.38 5.69
N VAL A 36 3.34 6.35 5.49
CA VAL A 36 2.98 4.97 5.84
C VAL A 36 3.52 4.69 7.24
N ARG A 37 2.64 4.39 8.16
CA ARG A 37 3.01 4.10 9.55
C ARG A 37 3.49 2.67 9.72
N SER A 38 2.83 1.73 9.05
CA SER A 38 3.16 0.31 9.12
C SER A 38 2.61 -0.42 7.92
N ALA A 39 3.21 -1.55 7.59
CA ALA A 39 2.77 -2.39 6.50
C ALA A 39 2.94 -3.85 6.92
N TYR A 40 2.03 -4.70 6.46
CA TYR A 40 1.95 -6.09 6.86
C TYR A 40 1.65 -6.97 5.65
N ARG A 41 2.24 -8.17 5.61
CA ARG A 41 1.84 -9.17 4.64
C ARG A 41 0.61 -9.90 5.17
N ARG A 42 -0.33 -10.20 4.30
CA ARG A 42 -1.50 -11.00 4.69
C ARG A 42 -1.05 -12.43 5.00
N SER A 43 -1.63 -13.02 6.05
CA SER A 43 -1.31 -14.40 6.42
C SER A 43 -1.90 -15.42 5.45
N GLU A 44 -2.99 -15.08 4.77
CA GLU A 44 -3.64 -15.95 3.81
C GLU A 44 -3.81 -15.24 2.47
N GLY A 45 -3.38 -15.90 1.42
CA GLY A 45 -3.44 -15.36 0.08
C GLY A 45 -2.41 -14.27 -0.18
N PRO A 46 -2.22 -13.90 -1.44
CA PRO A 46 -1.29 -12.86 -1.82
C PRO A 46 -1.89 -11.47 -1.58
N GLY A 47 -1.26 -10.69 -0.73
CA GLY A 47 -1.71 -9.34 -0.45
C GLY A 47 -1.03 -8.74 0.77
N PHE A 48 -1.49 -7.54 1.11
CA PHE A 48 -0.88 -6.78 2.19
C PHE A 48 -1.90 -5.86 2.85
N TYR A 49 -1.55 -5.38 4.04
CA TYR A 49 -2.26 -4.28 4.70
C TYR A 49 -1.26 -3.18 4.96
N LEU A 50 -1.73 -1.94 4.91
CA LEU A 50 -0.93 -0.82 5.36
C LEU A 50 -1.78 0.19 6.11
N LEU A 51 -1.12 0.89 7.03
CA LEU A 51 -1.71 2.03 7.73
C LEU A 51 -0.99 3.27 7.24
N ALA A 52 -1.76 4.23 6.76
CA ALA A 52 -1.24 5.49 6.28
C ALA A 52 -1.97 6.65 6.96
N GLU A 53 -1.34 7.81 6.94
CA GLU A 53 -1.91 9.01 7.56
C GLU A 53 -1.93 10.15 6.56
N GLY A 54 -3.06 10.84 6.48
CA GLY A 54 -3.21 11.98 5.59
C GLY A 54 -4.45 12.80 5.94
N PRO A 55 -4.70 13.89 5.20
CA PRO A 55 -5.81 14.80 5.49
C PRO A 55 -7.19 14.21 5.17
N SER A 56 -7.25 13.25 4.25
CA SER A 56 -8.49 12.60 3.84
C SER A 56 -8.21 11.23 3.24
N ILE A 57 -9.25 10.40 3.16
CA ILE A 57 -9.13 9.08 2.50
C ILE A 57 -8.77 9.24 1.03
N ASP A 58 -9.32 10.24 0.35
CA ASP A 58 -9.03 10.49 -1.07
C ASP A 58 -7.58 10.89 -1.29
N ALA A 59 -7.03 11.73 -0.43
CA ALA A 59 -5.62 12.12 -0.52
C ALA A 59 -4.68 10.93 -0.31
N VAL A 60 -5.01 10.07 0.65
CA VAL A 60 -4.22 8.85 0.90
C VAL A 60 -4.32 7.90 -0.28
N ARG A 61 -5.53 7.66 -0.79
CA ARG A 61 -5.76 6.80 -1.95
C ARG A 61 -4.97 7.29 -3.15
N GLU A 62 -5.09 8.56 -3.47
CA GLU A 62 -4.41 9.13 -4.63
C GLU A 62 -2.90 8.95 -4.54
N ARG A 63 -2.33 9.21 -3.37
CA ARG A 63 -0.89 9.08 -3.20
C ARG A 63 -0.43 7.63 -3.32
N ILE A 64 -1.10 6.70 -2.68
CA ILE A 64 -0.73 5.28 -2.72
C ILE A 64 -0.90 4.73 -4.13
N ASP A 65 -2.03 5.00 -4.78
CA ASP A 65 -2.34 4.48 -6.12
C ASP A 65 -1.35 4.98 -7.16
N ASN A 66 -0.75 6.16 -6.94
CA ASN A 66 0.19 6.76 -7.90
C ASN A 66 1.66 6.58 -7.50
N THR A 67 1.95 5.92 -6.39
CA THR A 67 3.30 5.84 -5.85
C THR A 67 3.80 4.39 -5.69
N LEU A 68 2.97 3.49 -5.14
CA LEU A 68 3.40 2.11 -4.92
C LEU A 68 3.51 1.35 -6.24
N PRO A 69 4.69 0.81 -6.57
CA PRO A 69 4.90 0.10 -7.83
C PRO A 69 3.90 -1.01 -8.10
N PHE A 70 3.50 -1.79 -7.10
CA PHE A 70 2.51 -2.85 -7.30
C PHE A 70 1.18 -2.31 -7.83
N VAL A 71 0.77 -1.13 -7.38
CA VAL A 71 -0.48 -0.51 -7.83
C VAL A 71 -0.29 0.19 -9.17
N VAL A 72 0.81 0.93 -9.32
CA VAL A 72 1.13 1.65 -10.57
C VAL A 72 1.23 0.69 -11.75
N GLU A 73 1.83 -0.49 -11.53
CA GLU A 73 1.99 -1.51 -12.57
C GLU A 73 0.77 -2.43 -12.73
N ASN A 74 -0.33 -2.13 -12.06
CA ASN A 74 -1.57 -2.92 -12.10
C ASN A 74 -1.40 -4.38 -11.66
N LEU A 75 -0.52 -4.61 -10.69
CA LEU A 75 -0.32 -5.93 -10.10
C LEU A 75 -1.15 -6.13 -8.86
N ALA A 76 -1.61 -5.04 -8.24
CA ALA A 76 -2.42 -5.05 -7.05
C ALA A 76 -3.48 -3.96 -7.10
N THR A 77 -4.56 -4.19 -6.36
CA THR A 77 -5.57 -3.17 -6.07
C THR A 77 -5.63 -2.96 -4.57
N VAL A 78 -6.01 -1.77 -4.13
CA VAL A 78 -6.11 -1.44 -2.71
C VAL A 78 -7.49 -0.89 -2.41
N GLU A 79 -8.12 -1.43 -1.37
CA GLU A 79 -9.34 -0.90 -0.80
C GLU A 79 -8.99 -0.09 0.42
N TYR A 80 -9.62 1.06 0.60
CA TYR A 80 -9.28 2.02 1.65
C TYR A 80 -10.44 2.24 2.60
N ASP A 81 -10.14 2.22 3.91
CA ASP A 81 -11.07 2.58 4.96
C ASP A 81 -10.42 3.59 5.89
N ALA A 82 -11.13 4.68 6.17
CA ALA A 82 -10.73 5.57 7.24
C ALA A 82 -11.12 4.92 8.57
N ILE A 83 -10.21 4.96 9.54
CA ILE A 83 -10.45 4.36 10.84
C ILE A 83 -10.22 5.39 11.93
N TYR A 84 -10.96 5.23 13.02
CA TYR A 84 -10.90 6.10 14.18
C TYR A 84 -10.72 5.26 15.43
N GLU A 85 -9.92 5.77 16.35
CA GLU A 85 -9.73 5.11 17.61
C GLU A 85 -11.04 5.11 18.42
N ILE A 86 -11.39 3.98 18.99
CA ILE A 86 -12.54 3.85 19.89
C ILE A 86 -12.14 4.35 21.32
#